data_6a647cd96a6569ccf607a3c2964e499b
#
_entry.id   6a647cd96a6569ccf607a3c2964e499b
#
_cell.length_a   1.000
_cell.length_b   1.000
_cell.length_c   1.000
_cell.angle_alpha   90.00
_cell.angle_beta   90.00
_cell.angle_gamma   90.00
#
_symmetry.space_group_name_H-M   'P 1'
#
loop_
_entity.id
_entity.type
_entity.pdbx_description
1 polymer ?
#
loop_
_entity_poly.entity_id
_entity_poly.type
_entity_poly.pdbx_seq_one_letter_code
_entity_poly.pdbx_strand_id
1 'polypeptide(L)'
;MCFVIFGITVYVIAQLNKLYSLRRQETRITVSQIVLLSVFGICLAVSIYALGIEKNSTGSIIVSVFGAVLGWSFQDTIKSVVAFFYLRANHLLKIGDWIEVKQHGINGILKRISLTTVMIENWDTTNSCFPTYILHAECFKNNQKMLAGRTLGRQMLKTFIIDTGWIHALSEDDVKRLNEDLNIDTPFKEQYVKAGLLNIEVFRHYIYHWLMQCSHVSHEPRLIVRWLEQTNEGMPLQIHAFIIDSSWEPFEWQQSQIIEHVIKAITWFDLQLYQSPSGYDASNSNVYLSPRKADYKIKKENYVPLSR
;
A
#
# COMPACT_ATOMS: atom_id res chain seq x y z
N MET A 1 -21.85 32.82 -41.26
CA MET A 1 -21.75 33.17 -39.82
C MET A 1 -20.85 32.21 -39.04
N CYS A 2 -21.04 30.91 -39.11
CA CYS A 2 -20.21 29.91 -38.36
C CYS A 2 -18.71 29.96 -38.69
N PHE A 3 -18.32 30.14 -39.97
CA PHE A 3 -16.91 30.26 -40.35
C PHE A 3 -16.22 31.51 -39.79
N VAL A 4 -16.97 32.59 -39.61
CA VAL A 4 -16.46 33.85 -39.04
C VAL A 4 -16.24 33.66 -37.54
N ILE A 5 -17.18 33.00 -36.82
CA ILE A 5 -17.05 32.69 -35.39
C ILE A 5 -15.86 31.74 -35.16
N PHE A 6 -15.72 30.72 -36.00
CA PHE A 6 -14.58 29.78 -35.94
C PHE A 6 -13.25 30.50 -36.13
N GLY A 7 -13.15 31.37 -37.16
CA GLY A 7 -11.96 32.17 -37.43
C GLY A 7 -11.58 33.12 -36.29
N ILE A 8 -12.58 33.81 -35.71
CA ILE A 8 -12.36 34.67 -34.53
C ILE A 8 -11.87 33.86 -33.33
N THR A 9 -12.41 32.69 -33.12
CA THR A 9 -12.02 31.82 -31.96
C THR A 9 -10.60 31.30 -32.13
N VAL A 10 -10.22 30.84 -33.31
CA VAL A 10 -8.84 30.41 -33.61
C VAL A 10 -7.87 31.59 -33.42
N TYR A 11 -8.25 32.78 -33.85
CA TYR A 11 -7.45 34.00 -33.66
C TYR A 11 -7.28 34.35 -32.17
N VAL A 12 -8.37 34.34 -31.40
CA VAL A 12 -8.33 34.61 -29.95
C VAL A 12 -7.46 33.56 -29.21
N ILE A 13 -7.58 32.29 -29.57
CA ILE A 13 -6.72 31.23 -29.02
C ILE A 13 -5.25 31.46 -29.36
N ALA A 14 -4.95 31.86 -30.60
CA ALA A 14 -3.59 32.17 -31.02
C ALA A 14 -3.00 33.35 -30.25
N GLN A 15 -3.82 34.41 -30.01
CA GLN A 15 -3.42 35.57 -29.20
C GLN A 15 -3.23 35.21 -27.71
N LEU A 16 -4.13 34.43 -27.14
CA LEU A 16 -3.99 33.89 -25.76
C LEU A 16 -2.74 33.05 -25.61
N ASN A 17 -2.45 32.17 -26.57
CA ASN A 17 -1.23 31.37 -26.56
C ASN A 17 0.03 32.24 -26.65
N LYS A 18 0.00 33.35 -27.34
CA LYS A 18 1.10 34.33 -27.46
C LYS A 18 1.30 35.11 -26.15
N LEU A 19 0.22 35.53 -25.50
CA LEU A 19 0.25 36.25 -24.22
C LEU A 19 0.73 35.35 -23.03
N TYR A 20 0.35 34.09 -23.05
CA TYR A 20 0.78 33.13 -22.03
C TYR A 20 2.15 32.51 -22.31
N SER A 21 2.94 32.99 -23.27
CA SER A 21 4.16 32.34 -23.79
C SER A 21 5.30 32.20 -22.78
N LEU A 22 5.18 32.67 -21.56
CA LEU A 22 6.27 32.74 -20.61
C LEU A 22 6.26 31.68 -19.48
N ARG A 23 5.23 30.84 -19.32
CA ARG A 23 5.13 30.00 -18.11
C ARG A 23 4.64 28.57 -18.24
N ARG A 24 4.83 27.74 -19.14
CA ARG A 24 4.53 26.30 -19.25
C ARG A 24 3.88 25.91 -20.59
N GLN A 25 4.73 25.43 -21.46
CA GLN A 25 4.38 25.04 -22.83
C GLN A 25 3.34 23.90 -22.90
N GLU A 26 3.34 22.97 -21.95
CA GLU A 26 2.47 21.78 -22.00
C GLU A 26 0.99 22.05 -21.62
N THR A 27 0.73 22.91 -20.67
CA THR A 27 -0.66 23.22 -20.23
C THR A 27 -1.43 24.03 -21.30
N ARG A 28 -0.73 24.70 -22.18
CA ARG A 28 -1.30 25.55 -23.25
C ARG A 28 -1.88 24.73 -24.39
N ILE A 29 -1.14 23.71 -24.83
CA ILE A 29 -1.58 22.86 -25.93
C ILE A 29 -2.91 22.20 -25.55
N THR A 30 -3.01 21.74 -24.31
CA THR A 30 -4.21 21.05 -23.81
C THR A 30 -5.42 21.99 -23.68
N VAL A 31 -5.24 23.19 -23.13
CA VAL A 31 -6.34 24.17 -22.98
C VAL A 31 -6.81 24.68 -24.35
N SER A 32 -5.88 24.96 -25.25
CA SER A 32 -6.24 25.39 -26.61
C SER A 32 -6.99 24.33 -27.39
N GLN A 33 -6.63 23.07 -27.25
CA GLN A 33 -7.33 21.93 -27.87
C GLN A 33 -8.75 21.77 -27.35
N ILE A 34 -8.97 21.93 -26.04
CA ILE A 34 -10.30 21.81 -25.43
C ILE A 34 -11.20 22.98 -25.89
N VAL A 35 -10.67 24.20 -25.88
CA VAL A 35 -11.43 25.36 -26.37
C VAL A 35 -11.76 25.19 -27.85
N LEU A 36 -10.83 24.73 -28.67
CA LEU A 36 -11.05 24.45 -30.08
C LEU A 36 -12.14 23.41 -30.31
N LEU A 37 -12.08 22.32 -29.56
CA LEU A 37 -13.06 21.23 -29.64
C LEU A 37 -14.46 21.68 -29.19
N SER A 38 -14.53 22.47 -28.12
CA SER A 38 -15.80 23.05 -27.62
C SER A 38 -16.43 23.97 -28.61
N VAL A 39 -15.63 24.85 -29.22
CA VAL A 39 -16.12 25.79 -30.26
C VAL A 39 -16.53 25.04 -31.51
N PHE A 40 -15.79 24.01 -31.91
CA PHE A 40 -16.17 23.15 -33.04
C PHE A 40 -17.52 22.50 -32.80
N GLY A 41 -17.73 21.92 -31.57
CA GLY A 41 -19.00 21.32 -31.18
C GLY A 41 -20.18 22.31 -31.20
N ILE A 42 -19.97 23.50 -30.67
CA ILE A 42 -20.99 24.60 -30.72
C ILE A 42 -21.28 25.03 -32.16
N CYS A 43 -20.26 25.22 -32.98
CA CYS A 43 -20.43 25.57 -34.39
C CYS A 43 -21.20 24.47 -35.16
N LEU A 44 -20.90 23.19 -34.87
CA LEU A 44 -21.60 22.06 -35.45
C LEU A 44 -23.09 22.06 -35.05
N ALA A 45 -23.41 22.24 -33.79
CA ALA A 45 -24.78 22.32 -33.27
C ALA A 45 -25.57 23.48 -33.87
N VAL A 46 -24.97 24.64 -33.95
CA VAL A 46 -25.58 25.85 -34.59
C VAL A 46 -25.79 25.60 -36.09
N SER A 47 -24.84 24.94 -36.77
CA SER A 47 -25.00 24.63 -38.19
C SER A 47 -26.13 23.64 -38.44
N ILE A 48 -26.31 22.65 -37.60
CA ILE A 48 -27.40 21.69 -37.67
C ILE A 48 -28.75 22.41 -37.48
N TYR A 49 -28.81 23.30 -36.48
CA TYR A 49 -30.02 24.09 -36.24
C TYR A 49 -30.34 25.05 -37.39
N ALA A 50 -29.32 25.72 -37.93
CA ALA A 50 -29.48 26.69 -39.05
C ALA A 50 -29.88 26.02 -40.37
N LEU A 51 -29.54 24.74 -40.56
CA LEU A 51 -29.95 23.96 -41.74
C LEU A 51 -31.40 23.52 -41.70
N GLY A 52 -32.15 23.80 -40.61
CA GLY A 52 -33.58 23.51 -40.50
C GLY A 52 -33.91 22.02 -40.70
N ILE A 53 -33.02 21.13 -40.21
CA ILE A 53 -33.22 19.69 -40.34
C ILE A 53 -34.43 19.28 -39.56
N GLU A 54 -35.54 18.96 -40.26
CA GLU A 54 -36.74 18.46 -39.62
C GLU A 54 -36.48 17.18 -38.85
N LYS A 55 -37.20 17.01 -37.72
CA LYS A 55 -36.99 15.97 -36.74
C LYS A 55 -36.99 14.53 -37.29
N ASN A 56 -37.62 14.28 -38.44
CA ASN A 56 -37.76 12.98 -39.09
C ASN A 56 -37.09 12.90 -40.48
N SER A 57 -36.19 13.82 -40.81
CA SER A 57 -35.46 13.78 -42.06
C SER A 57 -34.27 12.83 -42.03
N THR A 58 -33.90 12.21 -43.15
CA THR A 58 -32.69 11.39 -43.28
C THR A 58 -31.44 12.11 -42.79
N GLY A 59 -31.41 13.44 -42.94
CA GLY A 59 -30.31 14.29 -42.44
C GLY A 59 -30.20 14.29 -40.93
N SER A 60 -31.33 14.28 -40.18
CA SER A 60 -31.31 14.23 -38.70
C SER A 60 -30.78 12.90 -38.20
N ILE A 61 -31.09 11.78 -38.86
CA ILE A 61 -30.60 10.46 -38.54
C ILE A 61 -29.07 10.39 -38.73
N ILE A 62 -28.57 10.87 -39.87
CA ILE A 62 -27.14 10.88 -40.17
C ILE A 62 -26.37 11.67 -39.09
N VAL A 63 -26.85 12.87 -38.75
CA VAL A 63 -26.21 13.73 -37.75
C VAL A 63 -26.23 13.07 -36.35
N SER A 64 -27.34 12.42 -35.98
CA SER A 64 -27.46 11.69 -34.70
C SER A 64 -26.47 10.54 -34.63
N VAL A 65 -26.34 9.74 -35.69
CA VAL A 65 -25.38 8.63 -35.75
C VAL A 65 -23.93 9.15 -35.67
N PHE A 66 -23.59 10.18 -36.42
CA PHE A 66 -22.25 10.80 -36.32
C PHE A 66 -21.98 11.38 -34.95
N GLY A 67 -22.94 12.04 -34.33
CA GLY A 67 -22.82 12.57 -32.96
C GLY A 67 -22.59 11.46 -31.93
N ALA A 68 -23.31 10.33 -32.06
CA ALA A 68 -23.15 9.17 -31.20
C ALA A 68 -21.75 8.53 -31.36
N VAL A 69 -21.28 8.34 -32.59
CA VAL A 69 -19.93 7.81 -32.86
C VAL A 69 -18.85 8.70 -32.32
N LEU A 70 -18.95 10.01 -32.53
CA LEU A 70 -17.99 10.98 -31.97
C LEU A 70 -18.04 11.00 -30.45
N GLY A 71 -19.23 11.03 -29.86
CA GLY A 71 -19.40 10.99 -28.40
C GLY A 71 -18.77 9.75 -27.79
N TRP A 72 -18.95 8.59 -28.40
CA TRP A 72 -18.32 7.35 -27.97
C TRP A 72 -16.81 7.37 -28.13
N SER A 73 -16.30 7.88 -29.24
CA SER A 73 -14.86 7.99 -29.51
C SER A 73 -14.14 8.91 -28.51
N PHE A 74 -14.79 9.99 -28.06
CA PHE A 74 -14.22 10.93 -27.09
C PHE A 74 -14.63 10.66 -25.63
N GLN A 75 -15.37 9.57 -25.37
CA GLN A 75 -15.91 9.26 -24.04
C GLN A 75 -14.84 9.29 -22.95
N ASP A 76 -13.70 8.64 -23.14
CA ASP A 76 -12.65 8.55 -22.12
C ASP A 76 -11.90 9.88 -21.93
N THR A 77 -11.81 10.67 -22.97
CA THR A 77 -11.27 12.05 -22.87
C THR A 77 -12.19 12.91 -22.00
N ILE A 78 -13.50 12.86 -22.23
CA ILE A 78 -14.48 13.61 -21.44
C ILE A 78 -14.47 13.14 -19.98
N LYS A 79 -14.48 11.84 -19.74
CA LYS A 79 -14.34 11.27 -18.37
C LYS A 79 -13.07 11.76 -17.68
N SER A 80 -11.95 11.81 -18.40
CA SER A 80 -10.66 12.27 -17.84
C SER A 80 -10.70 13.74 -17.44
N VAL A 81 -11.32 14.58 -18.26
CA VAL A 81 -11.48 16.02 -17.95
C VAL A 81 -12.35 16.21 -16.70
N VAL A 82 -13.48 15.53 -16.61
CA VAL A 82 -14.37 15.56 -15.43
C VAL A 82 -13.61 15.05 -14.19
N ALA A 83 -12.90 13.95 -14.32
CA ALA A 83 -12.09 13.37 -13.24
C ALA A 83 -11.01 14.35 -12.75
N PHE A 84 -10.32 15.04 -13.65
CA PHE A 84 -9.32 16.04 -13.29
C PHE A 84 -9.91 17.14 -12.40
N PHE A 85 -11.05 17.72 -12.79
CA PHE A 85 -11.71 18.74 -11.99
C PHE A 85 -12.21 18.20 -10.65
N TYR A 86 -12.77 16.99 -10.64
CA TYR A 86 -13.22 16.33 -9.42
C TYR A 86 -12.09 16.13 -8.42
N LEU A 87 -10.97 15.52 -8.86
CA LEU A 87 -9.81 15.25 -8.02
C LEU A 87 -9.19 16.54 -7.48
N ARG A 88 -9.17 17.58 -8.29
CA ARG A 88 -8.60 18.88 -7.92
C ARG A 88 -9.49 19.66 -6.95
N ALA A 89 -10.80 19.71 -7.21
CA ALA A 89 -11.77 20.40 -6.36
C ALA A 89 -11.87 19.80 -4.97
N ASN A 90 -11.78 18.48 -4.87
CA ASN A 90 -11.83 17.77 -3.59
C ASN A 90 -10.46 17.62 -2.92
N HIS A 91 -9.40 18.21 -3.46
CA HIS A 91 -8.04 18.15 -2.91
C HIS A 91 -7.53 16.73 -2.62
N LEU A 92 -7.97 15.73 -3.40
CA LEU A 92 -7.64 14.33 -3.17
C LEU A 92 -6.18 14.01 -3.49
N LEU A 93 -5.57 14.79 -4.40
CA LEU A 93 -4.23 14.57 -4.92
C LEU A 93 -3.47 15.88 -5.09
N LYS A 94 -2.17 15.83 -4.78
CA LYS A 94 -1.21 16.91 -5.06
C LYS A 94 0.02 16.32 -5.75
N ILE A 95 0.65 17.13 -6.59
CA ILE A 95 1.96 16.76 -7.17
C ILE A 95 2.95 16.55 -6.03
N GLY A 96 3.67 15.44 -6.06
CA GLY A 96 4.54 14.99 -4.99
C GLY A 96 3.92 13.96 -4.04
N ASP A 97 2.62 13.69 -4.13
CA ASP A 97 1.98 12.66 -3.32
C ASP A 97 2.45 11.25 -3.72
N TRP A 98 2.64 10.40 -2.71
CA TRP A 98 2.87 8.98 -2.91
C TRP A 98 1.53 8.25 -3.11
N ILE A 99 1.35 7.68 -4.31
CA ILE A 99 0.11 7.04 -4.75
C ILE A 99 0.36 5.58 -5.10
N GLU A 100 -0.55 4.73 -4.67
CA GLU A 100 -0.59 3.31 -5.03
C GLU A 100 -1.92 2.99 -5.71
N VAL A 101 -1.85 2.46 -6.94
CA VAL A 101 -3.00 1.91 -7.70
C VAL A 101 -2.75 0.43 -7.90
N LYS A 102 -3.22 -0.39 -6.95
CA LYS A 102 -2.90 -1.83 -6.88
C LYS A 102 -3.31 -2.61 -8.12
N GLN A 103 -4.46 -2.28 -8.70
CA GLN A 103 -5.02 -2.96 -9.87
C GLN A 103 -4.09 -2.90 -11.10
N HIS A 104 -3.28 -1.85 -11.18
CA HIS A 104 -2.31 -1.64 -12.27
C HIS A 104 -0.85 -1.85 -11.86
N GLY A 105 -0.59 -2.29 -10.62
CA GLY A 105 0.77 -2.45 -10.11
C GLY A 105 1.55 -1.14 -9.98
N ILE A 106 0.86 0.01 -9.97
CA ILE A 106 1.47 1.34 -9.91
C ILE A 106 1.69 1.71 -8.45
N ASN A 107 2.93 2.08 -8.11
CA ASN A 107 3.30 2.51 -6.76
C ASN A 107 4.48 3.49 -6.85
N GLY A 108 4.22 4.77 -6.58
CA GLY A 108 5.26 5.80 -6.73
C GLY A 108 4.76 7.22 -6.45
N ILE A 109 5.55 8.19 -6.87
CA ILE A 109 5.31 9.60 -6.64
C ILE A 109 4.60 10.25 -7.84
N LEU A 110 3.51 10.95 -7.58
CA LEU A 110 2.77 11.71 -8.59
C LEU A 110 3.63 12.87 -9.10
N LYS A 111 4.13 12.77 -10.32
CA LYS A 111 4.95 13.83 -10.96
C LYS A 111 4.11 14.84 -11.70
N ARG A 112 3.07 14.37 -12.37
CA ARG A 112 2.22 15.23 -13.19
C ARG A 112 0.77 14.73 -13.21
N ILE A 113 -0.16 15.67 -13.15
CA ILE A 113 -1.57 15.44 -13.44
C ILE A 113 -2.04 16.48 -14.43
N SER A 114 -2.55 16.03 -15.55
CA SER A 114 -3.11 16.84 -16.65
C SER A 114 -4.59 16.53 -16.79
N LEU A 115 -5.28 17.28 -17.68
CA LEU A 115 -6.71 17.06 -17.95
C LEU A 115 -7.02 15.63 -18.40
N THR A 116 -6.12 15.01 -19.16
CA THR A 116 -6.34 13.69 -19.75
C THR A 116 -5.37 12.62 -19.29
N THR A 117 -4.24 12.99 -18.67
CA THR A 117 -3.15 12.05 -18.37
C THR A 117 -2.55 12.32 -17.01
N VAL A 118 -2.26 11.25 -16.29
CA VAL A 118 -1.49 11.22 -15.05
C VAL A 118 -0.15 10.57 -15.32
N MET A 119 0.91 11.04 -14.67
CA MET A 119 2.25 10.45 -14.69
C MET A 119 2.73 10.24 -13.26
N ILE A 120 3.04 8.99 -12.93
CA ILE A 120 3.62 8.56 -11.66
C ILE A 120 5.01 7.99 -11.93
N GLU A 121 6.00 8.45 -11.18
CA GLU A 121 7.32 7.86 -11.13
C GLU A 121 7.33 6.75 -10.08
N ASN A 122 7.46 5.51 -10.54
CA ASN A 122 7.53 4.34 -9.69
C ASN A 122 8.86 4.28 -8.92
N TRP A 123 8.93 3.42 -7.89
CA TRP A 123 10.14 3.24 -7.09
C TRP A 123 11.32 2.64 -7.86
N ASP A 124 11.07 1.98 -8.98
CA ASP A 124 12.07 1.48 -9.92
C ASP A 124 12.56 2.54 -10.93
N THR A 125 12.23 3.82 -10.69
CA THR A 125 12.54 4.97 -11.56
C THR A 125 11.82 4.99 -12.90
N THR A 126 10.91 4.06 -13.18
CA THR A 126 10.09 4.07 -14.38
C THR A 126 8.90 5.01 -14.24
N ASN A 127 8.38 5.51 -15.38
CA ASN A 127 7.20 6.36 -15.40
C ASN A 127 5.97 5.58 -15.87
N SER A 128 4.96 5.50 -15.04
CA SER A 128 3.63 5.01 -15.40
C SER A 128 2.76 6.18 -15.86
N CYS A 129 2.28 6.10 -17.12
CA CYS A 129 1.37 7.10 -17.69
C CYS A 129 0.04 6.44 -18.02
N PHE A 130 -1.05 7.04 -17.55
CA PHE A 130 -2.40 6.52 -17.76
C PHE A 130 -3.45 7.64 -17.76
N PRO A 131 -4.67 7.38 -18.29
CA PRO A 131 -5.73 8.38 -18.34
C PRO A 131 -6.19 8.82 -16.95
N THR A 132 -6.48 10.12 -16.76
CA THR A 132 -6.87 10.70 -15.47
C THR A 132 -8.15 10.09 -14.91
N TYR A 133 -9.07 9.61 -15.76
CA TYR A 133 -10.33 9.01 -15.30
C TYR A 133 -10.12 7.75 -14.47
N ILE A 134 -9.02 7.03 -14.65
CA ILE A 134 -8.70 5.82 -13.87
C ILE A 134 -8.64 6.13 -12.38
N LEU A 135 -8.02 7.25 -11.98
CA LEU A 135 -7.97 7.68 -10.58
C LEU A 135 -9.33 8.10 -9.99
N HIS A 136 -10.32 8.35 -10.84
CA HIS A 136 -11.69 8.64 -10.41
C HIS A 136 -12.57 7.38 -10.38
N ALA A 137 -12.36 6.48 -11.35
CA ALA A 137 -13.16 5.27 -11.50
C ALA A 137 -12.71 4.14 -10.56
N GLU A 138 -11.44 4.13 -10.17
CA GLU A 138 -10.83 3.06 -9.39
C GLU A 138 -10.35 3.54 -8.03
N CYS A 139 -10.25 2.60 -7.08
CA CYS A 139 -9.70 2.89 -5.77
C CYS A 139 -8.17 3.05 -5.85
N PHE A 140 -7.68 4.16 -5.34
CA PHE A 140 -6.26 4.37 -5.12
C PHE A 140 -5.97 4.67 -3.65
N LYS A 141 -4.74 4.41 -3.20
CA LYS A 141 -4.27 4.83 -1.89
C LYS A 141 -3.37 6.05 -2.04
N ASN A 142 -3.65 7.08 -1.25
CA ASN A 142 -2.75 8.20 -1.06
C ASN A 142 -1.97 7.98 0.25
N ASN A 143 -0.71 7.61 0.12
CA ASN A 143 0.17 7.28 1.23
C ASN A 143 0.92 8.52 1.78
N GLN A 144 0.60 9.72 1.29
CA GLN A 144 1.29 10.96 1.67
C GLN A 144 1.25 11.26 3.17
N LYS A 145 0.18 10.84 3.86
CA LYS A 145 0.11 10.99 5.32
C LYS A 145 1.21 10.23 6.06
N MET A 146 1.69 9.13 5.50
CA MET A 146 2.80 8.36 6.08
C MET A 146 4.14 9.07 5.89
N LEU A 147 4.34 9.76 4.74
CA LEU A 147 5.57 10.49 4.45
C LEU A 147 5.67 11.84 5.17
N ALA A 148 4.54 12.47 5.45
CA ALA A 148 4.53 13.85 5.94
C ALA A 148 4.99 14.01 7.41
N GLY A 149 5.35 12.94 8.10
CA GLY A 149 5.84 12.98 9.50
C GLY A 149 4.87 13.60 10.52
N ARG A 150 3.68 13.97 10.09
CA ARG A 150 2.68 14.68 10.91
C ARG A 150 1.79 13.77 11.73
N THR A 151 1.85 12.47 11.45
CA THR A 151 1.12 11.44 12.18
C THR A 151 2.12 10.35 12.55
N LEU A 152 1.80 9.21 12.75
CA LEU A 152 2.45 8.08 13.39
C LEU A 152 3.71 7.52 12.71
N GLY A 153 4.11 8.05 11.56
CA GLY A 153 5.15 7.47 10.74
C GLY A 153 4.62 6.42 9.75
N ARG A 154 5.52 5.60 9.20
CA ARG A 154 5.20 4.57 8.21
C ARG A 154 4.88 3.24 8.90
N GLN A 155 3.77 2.61 8.48
CA GLN A 155 3.33 1.33 9.02
C GLN A 155 4.30 0.20 8.68
N MET A 156 4.70 -0.55 9.70
CA MET A 156 5.33 -1.85 9.62
C MET A 156 4.31 -2.92 10.04
N LEU A 157 4.05 -3.90 9.20
CA LEU A 157 3.21 -5.05 9.50
C LEU A 157 3.98 -6.32 9.12
N LYS A 158 4.44 -7.07 10.12
CA LYS A 158 5.21 -8.30 9.94
C LYS A 158 4.59 -9.44 10.74
N THR A 159 4.64 -10.62 10.17
CA THR A 159 4.12 -11.84 10.80
C THR A 159 5.23 -12.87 10.83
N PHE A 160 5.42 -13.48 12.00
CA PHE A 160 6.37 -14.57 12.27
C PHE A 160 5.58 -15.81 12.65
N ILE A 161 5.76 -16.90 11.94
CA ILE A 161 5.06 -18.15 12.23
C ILE A 161 5.95 -18.97 13.17
N ILE A 162 5.45 -19.22 14.37
CA ILE A 162 6.15 -20.00 15.41
C ILE A 162 5.70 -21.45 15.30
N ASP A 163 6.66 -22.35 15.28
CA ASP A 163 6.38 -23.79 15.31
C ASP A 163 5.75 -24.18 16.65
N THR A 164 4.56 -24.79 16.60
CA THR A 164 3.79 -25.19 17.78
C THR A 164 4.46 -26.29 18.60
N GLY A 165 5.34 -27.08 17.99
CA GLY A 165 6.10 -28.12 18.67
C GLY A 165 7.07 -27.61 19.76
N TRP A 166 7.37 -26.29 19.70
CA TRP A 166 8.27 -25.64 20.68
C TRP A 166 7.53 -24.88 21.77
N ILE A 167 6.19 -24.86 21.73
CA ILE A 167 5.38 -24.20 22.76
C ILE A 167 5.32 -25.09 24.02
N HIS A 168 5.67 -24.49 25.15
CA HIS A 168 5.64 -25.17 26.45
C HIS A 168 5.47 -24.19 27.60
N ALA A 169 5.11 -24.70 28.76
CA ALA A 169 5.11 -23.94 30.00
C ALA A 169 6.55 -23.79 30.53
N LEU A 170 6.90 -22.61 31.01
CA LEU A 170 8.20 -22.33 31.60
C LEU A 170 8.39 -23.12 32.90
N SER A 171 9.51 -23.78 33.02
CA SER A 171 10.01 -24.38 34.26
C SER A 171 10.67 -23.33 35.16
N GLU A 172 10.96 -23.65 36.41
CA GLU A 172 11.73 -22.78 37.29
C GLU A 172 13.15 -22.50 36.76
N ASP A 173 13.75 -23.48 36.08
CA ASP A 173 15.08 -23.33 35.48
C ASP A 173 15.03 -22.40 34.25
N ASP A 174 13.97 -22.45 33.42
CA ASP A 174 13.75 -21.51 32.36
C ASP A 174 13.59 -20.08 32.90
N VAL A 175 12.86 -19.92 34.00
CA VAL A 175 12.67 -18.61 34.65
C VAL A 175 14.02 -18.06 35.16
N LYS A 176 14.85 -18.86 35.78
CA LYS A 176 16.20 -18.45 36.22
C LYS A 176 17.05 -18.00 35.03
N ARG A 177 17.11 -18.81 33.98
CA ARG A 177 17.85 -18.50 32.76
C ARG A 177 17.38 -17.22 32.12
N LEU A 178 16.05 -17.04 31.92
CA LEU A 178 15.50 -15.81 31.34
C LEU A 178 15.79 -14.58 32.21
N ASN A 179 15.79 -14.71 33.54
CA ASN A 179 16.13 -13.61 34.43
C ASN A 179 17.61 -13.20 34.35
N GLU A 180 18.50 -14.14 34.07
CA GLU A 180 19.93 -13.89 33.91
C GLU A 180 20.27 -13.36 32.51
N ASP A 181 19.72 -13.99 31.46
CA ASP A 181 20.07 -13.71 30.06
C ASP A 181 19.38 -12.46 29.49
N LEU A 182 18.17 -12.13 29.95
CA LEU A 182 17.45 -10.98 29.42
C LEU A 182 17.89 -9.67 30.10
N ASN A 183 18.46 -8.78 29.33
CA ASN A 183 18.77 -7.42 29.79
C ASN A 183 17.50 -6.54 29.73
N ILE A 184 16.54 -6.82 30.63
CA ILE A 184 15.27 -6.12 30.74
C ILE A 184 15.11 -5.62 32.18
N ASP A 185 14.27 -4.61 32.36
CA ASP A 185 13.97 -4.04 33.67
C ASP A 185 13.32 -5.06 34.62
N THR A 186 13.61 -4.88 35.91
CA THR A 186 13.08 -5.72 36.97
C THR A 186 11.56 -5.81 37.01
N PRO A 187 10.79 -4.70 36.83
CA PRO A 187 9.33 -4.76 36.81
C PRO A 187 8.75 -5.69 35.76
N PHE A 188 9.35 -5.75 34.56
CA PHE A 188 8.91 -6.69 33.54
C PHE A 188 9.16 -8.14 33.97
N LYS A 189 10.36 -8.44 34.49
CA LYS A 189 10.73 -9.79 34.94
C LYS A 189 9.78 -10.28 36.03
N GLU A 190 9.52 -9.47 37.05
CA GLU A 190 8.61 -9.80 38.15
C GLU A 190 7.17 -10.04 37.67
N GLN A 191 6.73 -9.29 36.67
CA GLN A 191 5.35 -9.38 36.18
C GLN A 191 5.14 -10.56 35.22
N TYR A 192 6.05 -10.78 34.28
CA TYR A 192 5.84 -11.65 33.12
C TYR A 192 6.73 -12.90 33.09
N VAL A 193 7.81 -12.98 33.85
CA VAL A 193 8.71 -14.13 33.82
C VAL A 193 8.43 -15.03 35.03
N LYS A 194 7.45 -15.94 34.90
CA LYS A 194 6.98 -16.82 35.97
C LYS A 194 6.86 -18.25 35.47
N ALA A 195 7.15 -19.20 36.37
CA ALA A 195 6.92 -20.62 36.09
C ALA A 195 5.42 -20.89 35.83
N GLY A 196 5.15 -21.80 34.90
CA GLY A 196 3.80 -22.13 34.47
C GLY A 196 3.19 -21.26 33.39
N LEU A 197 3.74 -20.08 33.08
CA LEU A 197 3.34 -19.30 31.89
C LEU A 197 3.88 -19.96 30.61
N LEU A 198 3.17 -19.79 29.50
CA LEU A 198 3.67 -20.30 28.23
C LEU A 198 4.83 -19.41 27.72
N ASN A 199 5.86 -20.05 27.16
CA ASN A 199 6.99 -19.35 26.59
C ASN A 199 6.58 -18.34 25.49
N ILE A 200 5.56 -18.65 24.67
CA ILE A 200 4.99 -17.73 23.68
C ILE A 200 4.31 -16.51 24.32
N GLU A 201 3.72 -16.66 25.51
CA GLU A 201 3.08 -15.56 26.21
C GLU A 201 4.14 -14.56 26.69
N VAL A 202 5.18 -15.06 27.36
CA VAL A 202 6.29 -14.22 27.83
C VAL A 202 7.03 -13.59 26.65
N PHE A 203 7.27 -14.34 25.58
CA PHE A 203 7.88 -13.82 24.36
C PHE A 203 7.08 -12.65 23.76
N ARG A 204 5.76 -12.79 23.63
CA ARG A 204 4.90 -11.71 23.11
C ARG A 204 4.98 -10.44 23.98
N HIS A 205 4.96 -10.61 25.30
CA HIS A 205 5.10 -9.47 26.22
C HIS A 205 6.49 -8.85 26.13
N TYR A 206 7.54 -9.67 25.96
CA TYR A 206 8.89 -9.20 25.76
C TYR A 206 9.02 -8.34 24.51
N ILE A 207 8.54 -8.81 23.37
CA ILE A 207 8.59 -8.06 22.10
C ILE A 207 7.82 -6.73 22.21
N TYR A 208 6.64 -6.75 22.84
CA TYR A 208 5.88 -5.51 23.08
C TYR A 208 6.68 -4.52 23.93
N HIS A 209 7.22 -4.97 25.05
CA HIS A 209 7.99 -4.14 25.98
C HIS A 209 9.25 -3.57 25.32
N TRP A 210 9.99 -4.40 24.60
CA TRP A 210 11.16 -3.97 23.87
C TRP A 210 10.83 -2.92 22.79
N LEU A 211 9.77 -3.10 22.01
CA LEU A 211 9.32 -2.14 21.02
C LEU A 211 8.89 -0.80 21.65
N MET A 212 8.32 -0.83 22.86
CA MET A 212 8.01 0.39 23.61
C MET A 212 9.25 1.17 24.06
N GLN A 213 10.40 0.54 24.15
CA GLN A 213 11.67 1.19 24.48
C GLN A 213 12.43 1.69 23.24
N CYS A 214 12.02 1.28 22.03
CA CYS A 214 12.64 1.69 20.79
C CYS A 214 12.32 3.14 20.45
N SER A 215 13.31 4.03 20.41
CA SER A 215 13.13 5.45 20.12
C SER A 215 12.63 5.76 18.70
N HIS A 216 12.79 4.85 17.76
CA HIS A 216 12.36 4.97 16.37
C HIS A 216 10.97 4.38 16.09
N VAL A 217 10.35 3.75 17.10
CA VAL A 217 8.97 3.23 17.02
C VAL A 217 8.03 4.25 17.65
N SER A 218 6.95 4.59 16.95
CA SER A 218 5.91 5.45 17.50
C SER A 218 5.07 4.68 18.53
N HIS A 219 4.88 5.28 19.69
CA HIS A 219 4.07 4.71 20.76
C HIS A 219 2.58 5.08 20.65
N GLU A 220 2.25 6.07 19.83
CA GLU A 220 0.89 6.47 19.53
C GLU A 220 0.50 6.14 18.09
N PRO A 221 -0.70 5.69 17.87
CA PRO A 221 -1.72 5.16 18.81
C PRO A 221 -1.81 3.63 18.77
N ARG A 222 -0.95 2.89 18.10
CA ARG A 222 -1.21 1.46 17.82
C ARG A 222 0.04 0.61 17.66
N LEU A 223 0.80 0.49 18.71
CA LEU A 223 1.72 -0.64 18.80
C LEU A 223 0.92 -1.88 19.21
N ILE A 224 0.86 -2.89 18.36
CA ILE A 224 0.15 -4.15 18.62
C ILE A 224 1.08 -5.30 18.35
N VAL A 225 1.25 -6.17 19.33
CA VAL A 225 1.90 -7.48 19.20
C VAL A 225 0.88 -8.53 19.61
N ARG A 226 0.42 -9.32 18.64
CA ARG A 226 -0.70 -10.25 18.82
C ARG A 226 -0.50 -11.58 18.14
N TRP A 227 -1.14 -12.60 18.68
CA TRP A 227 -1.32 -13.86 18.01
C TRP A 227 -2.50 -13.78 17.04
N LEU A 228 -2.35 -14.36 15.87
CA LEU A 228 -3.44 -14.58 14.93
C LEU A 228 -3.97 -16.01 15.09
N GLU A 229 -4.96 -16.36 14.26
CA GLU A 229 -5.46 -17.73 14.21
C GLU A 229 -4.35 -18.71 13.84
N GLN A 230 -4.33 -19.86 14.50
CA GLN A 230 -3.40 -20.93 14.22
C GLN A 230 -3.59 -21.42 12.77
N THR A 231 -2.48 -21.65 12.10
CA THR A 231 -2.45 -22.21 10.74
C THR A 231 -1.88 -23.63 10.77
N ASN A 232 -1.94 -24.32 9.62
CA ASN A 232 -1.26 -25.63 9.47
C ASN A 232 0.26 -25.53 9.61
N GLU A 233 0.80 -24.31 9.45
CA GLU A 233 2.23 -24.04 9.55
C GLU A 233 2.66 -23.68 10.97
N GLY A 234 1.74 -23.29 11.85
CA GLY A 234 2.06 -22.93 13.22
C GLY A 234 1.24 -21.75 13.75
N MET A 235 1.77 -21.10 14.78
CA MET A 235 1.14 -19.99 15.50
C MET A 235 1.72 -18.66 15.02
N PRO A 236 0.96 -17.82 14.26
CA PRO A 236 1.47 -16.58 13.72
C PRO A 236 1.49 -15.46 14.78
N LEU A 237 2.69 -14.90 15.07
CA LEU A 237 2.86 -13.65 15.81
C LEU A 237 2.87 -12.48 14.84
N GLN A 238 1.92 -11.56 14.96
CA GLN A 238 1.87 -10.35 14.14
C GLN A 238 2.31 -9.13 14.94
N ILE A 239 3.26 -8.40 14.38
CA ILE A 239 3.73 -7.11 14.87
C ILE A 239 3.18 -6.01 13.96
N HIS A 240 2.41 -5.11 14.53
CA HIS A 240 1.90 -3.91 13.90
C HIS A 240 2.48 -2.70 14.63
N ALA A 241 3.42 -2.03 14.01
CA ALA A 241 4.13 -0.89 14.57
C ALA A 241 4.19 0.25 13.53
N PHE A 242 4.49 1.46 14.00
CA PHE A 242 4.75 2.60 13.14
C PHE A 242 6.17 3.09 13.38
N ILE A 243 6.96 3.16 12.33
CA ILE A 243 8.33 3.67 12.35
C ILE A 243 8.28 5.17 12.06
N ILE A 244 8.84 5.98 12.95
CA ILE A 244 8.76 7.45 12.92
C ILE A 244 9.38 8.02 11.65
N ASP A 245 10.58 7.56 11.30
CA ASP A 245 11.21 7.97 10.05
C ASP A 245 10.59 7.20 8.88
N SER A 246 9.80 7.93 8.08
CA SER A 246 9.07 7.37 6.95
C SER A 246 9.86 7.40 5.64
N SER A 247 11.07 7.98 5.62
CA SER A 247 11.98 7.97 4.47
C SER A 247 12.36 6.54 4.12
N TRP A 248 12.55 6.25 2.83
CA TRP A 248 12.66 4.87 2.38
C TRP A 248 13.82 4.10 3.05
N GLU A 249 15.04 4.56 2.89
CA GLU A 249 16.22 3.88 3.43
C GLU A 249 16.19 3.73 4.97
N PRO A 250 15.94 4.79 5.77
CA PRO A 250 15.84 4.66 7.22
C PRO A 250 14.72 3.72 7.66
N PHE A 251 13.56 3.76 6.98
CA PHE A 251 12.45 2.85 7.28
C PHE A 251 12.84 1.39 7.09
N GLU A 252 13.43 1.03 5.93
CA GLU A 252 13.82 -0.35 5.65
C GLU A 252 14.94 -0.81 6.60
N TRP A 253 15.85 0.08 6.96
CA TRP A 253 16.90 -0.21 7.93
C TRP A 253 16.32 -0.52 9.32
N GLN A 254 15.47 0.36 9.84
CA GLN A 254 14.85 0.18 11.15
C GLN A 254 13.92 -1.04 11.19
N GLN A 255 13.17 -1.27 10.11
CA GLN A 255 12.36 -2.47 9.97
C GLN A 255 13.22 -3.74 10.03
N SER A 256 14.38 -3.76 9.34
CA SER A 256 15.29 -4.89 9.35
C SER A 256 15.86 -5.14 10.74
N GLN A 257 16.27 -4.09 11.47
CA GLN A 257 16.73 -4.21 12.85
C GLN A 257 15.67 -4.82 13.78
N ILE A 258 14.39 -4.44 13.60
CA ILE A 258 13.30 -5.03 14.38
C ILE A 258 13.14 -6.51 14.06
N ILE A 259 13.18 -6.89 12.77
CA ILE A 259 13.08 -8.29 12.35
C ILE A 259 14.24 -9.12 12.90
N GLU A 260 15.45 -8.63 12.79
CA GLU A 260 16.67 -9.30 13.30
C GLU A 260 16.60 -9.50 14.82
N HIS A 261 16.14 -8.49 15.56
CA HIS A 261 15.95 -8.60 16.99
C HIS A 261 14.89 -9.65 17.36
N VAL A 262 13.76 -9.67 16.67
CA VAL A 262 12.70 -10.66 16.89
C VAL A 262 13.22 -12.07 16.64
N ILE A 263 13.96 -12.29 15.53
CA ILE A 263 14.55 -13.60 15.20
C ILE A 263 15.55 -14.03 16.28
N LYS A 264 16.38 -13.10 16.75
CA LYS A 264 17.32 -13.37 17.83
C LYS A 264 16.60 -13.70 19.15
N ALA A 265 15.56 -12.92 19.48
CA ALA A 265 14.79 -13.11 20.71
C ALA A 265 14.03 -14.45 20.73
N ILE A 266 13.54 -14.93 19.59
CA ILE A 266 12.87 -16.24 19.49
C ILE A 266 13.70 -17.35 20.15
N THR A 267 15.02 -17.34 19.95
CA THR A 267 15.91 -18.38 20.51
C THR A 267 16.07 -18.30 22.02
N TRP A 268 15.90 -17.12 22.63
CA TRP A 268 16.00 -16.96 24.10
C TRP A 268 14.83 -17.59 24.84
N PHE A 269 13.66 -17.67 24.16
CA PHE A 269 12.45 -18.27 24.72
C PHE A 269 12.25 -19.73 24.30
N ASP A 270 13.30 -20.38 23.79
CA ASP A 270 13.25 -21.76 23.27
C ASP A 270 12.14 -21.97 22.23
N LEU A 271 11.90 -20.94 21.42
CA LEU A 271 10.98 -20.98 20.30
C LEU A 271 11.74 -21.18 18.98
N GLN A 272 11.03 -21.63 17.96
CA GLN A 272 11.55 -21.78 16.61
C GLN A 272 10.55 -21.25 15.60
N LEU A 273 11.06 -20.61 14.52
CA LEU A 273 10.24 -20.28 13.37
C LEU A 273 9.87 -21.56 12.62
N TYR A 274 8.62 -21.62 12.18
CA TYR A 274 8.21 -22.67 11.25
C TYR A 274 8.96 -22.52 9.93
N GLN A 275 9.45 -23.63 9.42
CA GLN A 275 10.06 -23.74 8.11
C GLN A 275 9.51 -24.99 7.43
N SER A 276 9.04 -24.85 6.19
CA SER A 276 8.66 -26.02 5.39
C SER A 276 9.87 -26.92 5.19
N PRO A 277 9.73 -28.25 5.33
CA PRO A 277 10.84 -29.18 5.13
C PRO A 277 11.49 -29.00 3.76
N SER A 278 12.80 -28.83 3.74
CA SER A 278 13.60 -28.81 2.52
C SER A 278 13.95 -30.23 2.07
N GLY A 279 14.46 -30.39 0.85
CA GLY A 279 14.99 -31.68 0.41
C GLY A 279 16.13 -32.20 1.29
N TYR A 280 16.91 -31.31 1.90
CA TYR A 280 17.95 -31.65 2.87
C TYR A 280 17.33 -32.21 4.16
N ASP A 281 16.25 -31.63 4.64
CA ASP A 281 15.52 -32.06 5.83
C ASP A 281 14.90 -33.46 5.60
N ALA A 282 14.32 -33.68 4.43
CA ALA A 282 13.77 -35.00 4.05
C ALA A 282 14.84 -36.09 4.02
N SER A 283 16.07 -35.77 3.63
CA SER A 283 17.20 -36.73 3.64
C SER A 283 17.76 -37.00 5.03
N ASN A 284 17.55 -36.05 5.99
CA ASN A 284 18.02 -36.11 7.37
C ASN A 284 16.88 -36.24 8.37
N SER A 285 15.78 -36.84 7.99
CA SER A 285 14.52 -36.93 8.78
C SER A 285 14.65 -37.44 10.21
N ASN A 286 15.76 -38.10 10.58
CA ASN A 286 16.04 -38.49 11.94
C ASN A 286 16.37 -37.34 12.91
N VAL A 287 16.64 -36.14 12.39
CA VAL A 287 16.97 -34.96 13.19
C VAL A 287 15.71 -34.23 13.69
N TYR A 288 14.59 -34.38 12.96
CA TYR A 288 13.34 -33.64 13.24
C TYR A 288 12.43 -34.33 14.29
N LEU A 289 12.72 -35.52 14.73
CA LEU A 289 11.89 -36.22 15.69
C LEU A 289 12.11 -35.76 17.15
N SER A 290 13.02 -34.82 17.40
CA SER A 290 13.23 -34.23 18.71
C SER A 290 13.28 -32.71 18.63
N PRO A 291 12.17 -32.03 18.81
CA PRO A 291 12.08 -30.56 18.74
C PRO A 291 12.83 -29.86 19.88
N ARG A 292 13.33 -30.58 20.88
CA ARG A 292 14.11 -30.02 21.98
C ARG A 292 15.50 -30.61 22.05
N LYS A 293 16.45 -29.81 22.58
CA LYS A 293 17.76 -30.30 23.06
C LYS A 293 17.60 -31.61 23.81
N ALA A 294 18.59 -32.47 23.69
CA ALA A 294 18.61 -33.86 24.18
C ALA A 294 18.13 -34.10 25.62
N ASP A 295 17.96 -33.05 26.40
CA ASP A 295 17.51 -33.11 27.79
C ASP A 295 16.00 -33.20 27.98
N TYR A 296 15.19 -32.95 26.94
CA TYR A 296 13.76 -33.17 26.98
C TYR A 296 13.46 -34.63 26.61
N LYS A 297 13.73 -35.52 27.50
CA LYS A 297 13.19 -36.86 27.45
C LYS A 297 11.70 -36.78 27.74
N ILE A 298 10.85 -36.63 26.68
CA ILE A 298 9.48 -37.12 26.78
C ILE A 298 9.67 -38.61 27.15
N LYS A 299 9.37 -38.99 28.41
CA LYS A 299 9.32 -40.36 28.78
C LYS A 299 8.32 -41.01 27.84
N LYS A 300 8.78 -41.88 26.95
CA LYS A 300 7.93 -42.69 26.06
C LYS A 300 6.87 -43.48 26.81
N GLU A 301 7.03 -43.59 28.12
CA GLU A 301 6.13 -44.29 29.03
C GLU A 301 4.72 -43.70 29.14
N ASN A 302 4.50 -42.44 28.76
CA ASN A 302 3.20 -41.78 28.86
C ASN A 302 2.51 -41.52 27.49
N TYR A 303 3.06 -42.00 26.40
CA TYR A 303 2.39 -41.95 25.11
C TYR A 303 1.43 -43.16 25.00
N VAL A 304 0.17 -42.92 25.32
CA VAL A 304 -0.92 -43.84 24.99
C VAL A 304 -1.34 -43.49 23.55
N PRO A 305 -1.07 -44.34 22.54
CA PRO A 305 -1.59 -44.11 21.22
C PRO A 305 -3.11 -44.20 21.31
N LEU A 306 -3.80 -43.14 20.86
CA LEU A 306 -5.24 -43.19 20.67
C LEU A 306 -5.52 -44.36 19.72
N SER A 307 -6.15 -45.40 20.23
CA SER A 307 -6.65 -46.53 19.45
C SER A 307 -7.59 -45.97 18.38
N ARG A 308 -7.41 -46.42 17.13
CA ARG A 308 -8.27 -46.14 16.00
C ARG A 308 -9.71 -46.53 16.24
#